data_23cf668910ffe232d5829dfceef13b04
#
_entry.id   23cf668910ffe232d5829dfceef13b04
#
_cell.length_a   1.000
_cell.length_b   1.000
_cell.length_c   1.000
_cell.angle_alpha   90.00
_cell.angle_beta   90.00
_cell.angle_gamma   90.00
#
_symmetry.space_group_name_H-M   'P 1'
#
loop_
_entity.id
_entity.type
_entity.pdbx_description
1 polymer ?
#
loop_
_entity_poly.entity_id
_entity_poly.type
_entity_poly.pdbx_seq_one_letter_code
_entity_poly.pdbx_strand_id
1 'polypeptide(L)'
;KAYQKAYGCSYEAAAANGHRLLKNDKVKEEIARLKQNRLNRELLAEEDIVQFCIDILFSDITDYIDVKHNMINLASPLVDGRLIKKVSFGKTDSIELPDKIAALKWLSEHMDLATEEQKARIEGIKSRIKSDKRRLTLEEKKFERGDW
;
A
#
# COMPACT_ATOMS: atom_id res chain seq x y z
N LYS A 1 7.29 -28.55 -19.68
CA LYS A 1 5.98 -28.37 -18.98
C LYS A 1 5.29 -27.04 -19.34
N ALA A 2 5.97 -25.86 -19.25
CA ALA A 2 5.36 -24.55 -19.56
C ALA A 2 4.89 -24.45 -21.03
N TYR A 3 5.72 -24.84 -21.97
CA TYR A 3 5.39 -24.84 -23.40
C TYR A 3 4.20 -25.77 -23.72
N GLN A 4 4.18 -26.99 -23.15
CA GLN A 4 3.05 -27.91 -23.27
C GLN A 4 1.74 -27.29 -22.76
N LYS A 5 1.80 -26.62 -21.62
CA LYS A 5 0.63 -25.98 -21.01
C LYS A 5 0.10 -24.81 -21.86
N ALA A 6 1.01 -24.07 -22.50
CA ALA A 6 0.63 -22.94 -23.34
C ALA A 6 0.09 -23.33 -24.71
N TYR A 7 0.63 -24.41 -25.32
CA TYR A 7 0.33 -24.77 -26.70
C TYR A 7 -0.39 -26.11 -26.89
N GLY A 8 -0.67 -26.85 -25.81
CA GLY A 8 -1.41 -28.13 -25.85
C GLY A 8 -0.75 -29.24 -26.67
N CYS A 9 0.58 -29.22 -26.86
CA CYS A 9 1.30 -30.12 -27.75
C CYS A 9 1.95 -31.28 -27.02
N SER A 10 2.47 -32.28 -27.79
CA SER A 10 3.20 -33.44 -27.23
C SER A 10 4.48 -33.01 -26.51
N TYR A 11 5.00 -33.89 -25.64
CA TYR A 11 6.25 -33.62 -24.90
C TYR A 11 7.44 -33.39 -25.83
N GLU A 12 7.57 -34.24 -26.88
CA GLU A 12 8.66 -34.13 -27.85
C GLU A 12 8.65 -32.82 -28.61
N ALA A 13 7.46 -32.41 -29.11
CA ALA A 13 7.27 -31.12 -29.76
C ALA A 13 7.55 -29.97 -28.81
N ALA A 14 7.15 -30.08 -27.55
CA ALA A 14 7.42 -29.08 -26.54
C ALA A 14 8.91 -28.95 -26.21
N ALA A 15 9.64 -30.06 -26.16
CA ALA A 15 11.09 -30.07 -25.89
C ALA A 15 11.86 -29.37 -27.02
N ALA A 16 11.60 -29.73 -28.30
CA ALA A 16 12.27 -29.17 -29.46
C ALA A 16 11.93 -27.65 -29.65
N ASN A 17 10.66 -27.32 -29.66
CA ASN A 17 10.21 -25.95 -29.92
C ASN A 17 10.45 -25.03 -28.72
N GLY A 18 10.35 -25.53 -27.49
CA GLY A 18 10.63 -24.76 -26.27
C GLY A 18 12.08 -24.29 -26.24
N HIS A 19 13.03 -25.17 -26.59
CA HIS A 19 14.45 -24.80 -26.67
C HIS A 19 14.71 -23.73 -27.73
N ARG A 20 14.07 -23.83 -28.91
CA ARG A 20 14.17 -22.82 -29.99
C ARG A 20 13.59 -21.47 -29.56
N LEU A 21 12.49 -21.48 -28.83
CA LEU A 21 11.83 -20.27 -28.32
C LEU A 21 12.71 -19.54 -27.29
N LEU A 22 13.40 -20.29 -26.42
CA LEU A 22 14.34 -19.73 -25.44
C LEU A 22 15.62 -19.13 -26.08
N LYS A 23 15.92 -19.46 -27.35
CA LYS A 23 17.03 -18.85 -28.11
C LYS A 23 16.62 -17.53 -28.77
N ASN A 24 15.33 -17.22 -28.87
CA ASN A 24 14.85 -15.99 -29.45
C ASN A 24 15.16 -14.82 -28.52
N ASP A 25 15.81 -13.77 -29.03
CA ASP A 25 16.29 -12.66 -28.23
C ASP A 25 15.13 -11.87 -27.59
N LYS A 26 14.04 -11.64 -28.33
CA LYS A 26 12.84 -11.00 -27.76
C LYS A 26 12.23 -11.78 -26.60
N VAL A 27 12.26 -13.12 -26.68
CA VAL A 27 11.78 -13.98 -25.58
C VAL A 27 12.74 -13.94 -24.39
N LYS A 28 14.05 -13.87 -24.64
CA LYS A 28 15.04 -13.71 -23.56
C LYS A 28 14.89 -12.36 -22.85
N GLU A 29 14.72 -11.28 -23.62
CA GLU A 29 14.47 -9.95 -23.06
C GLU A 29 13.22 -9.91 -22.20
N GLU A 30 12.12 -10.49 -22.68
CA GLU A 30 10.88 -10.54 -21.90
C GLU A 30 11.00 -11.40 -20.64
N ILE A 31 11.70 -12.54 -20.72
CA ILE A 31 12.00 -13.37 -19.55
C ILE A 31 12.86 -12.61 -18.55
N ALA A 32 13.86 -11.85 -19.02
CA ALA A 32 14.70 -11.03 -18.16
C ALA A 32 13.88 -9.91 -17.48
N ARG A 33 13.02 -9.24 -18.25
CA ARG A 33 12.09 -8.22 -17.72
C ARG A 33 11.15 -8.80 -16.65
N LEU A 34 10.55 -9.96 -16.92
CA LEU A 34 9.65 -10.63 -15.96
C LEU A 34 10.39 -11.11 -14.70
N LYS A 35 11.63 -11.59 -14.84
CA LYS A 35 12.49 -11.96 -13.70
C LYS A 35 12.84 -10.72 -12.86
N GLN A 36 13.21 -9.62 -13.51
CA GLN A 36 13.52 -8.37 -12.81
C GLN A 36 12.30 -7.85 -12.07
N ASN A 37 11.13 -7.86 -12.71
CA ASN A 37 9.88 -7.46 -12.06
C ASN A 37 9.51 -8.37 -10.87
N ARG A 38 9.83 -9.65 -10.95
CA ARG A 38 9.65 -10.58 -9.83
C ARG A 38 10.62 -10.29 -8.69
N LEU A 39 11.90 -10.08 -9.01
CA LEU A 39 12.91 -9.69 -8.03
C LEU A 39 12.53 -8.38 -7.34
N ASN A 40 12.07 -7.38 -8.10
CA ASN A 40 11.60 -6.11 -7.55
C ASN A 40 10.36 -6.24 -6.65
N ARG A 41 9.55 -7.29 -6.82
CA ARG A 41 8.42 -7.59 -5.93
C ARG A 41 8.84 -8.37 -4.67
N GLU A 42 9.92 -9.12 -4.75
CA GLU A 42 10.46 -9.92 -3.64
C GLU A 42 11.49 -9.13 -2.81
N LEU A 43 12.11 -8.10 -3.41
CA LEU A 43 13.00 -7.14 -2.75
C LEU A 43 12.19 -5.87 -2.49
N LEU A 44 11.80 -5.65 -1.25
CA LEU A 44 11.30 -4.35 -0.79
C LEU A 44 12.44 -3.34 -0.93
N ALA A 45 12.29 -2.41 -1.86
CA ALA A 45 13.16 -1.24 -1.91
C ALA A 45 12.87 -0.34 -0.69
N GLU A 46 13.84 0.44 -0.27
CA GLU A 46 13.67 1.40 0.84
C GLU A 46 12.50 2.36 0.55
N GLU A 47 12.37 2.79 -0.70
CA GLU A 47 11.29 3.63 -1.20
C GLU A 47 9.90 2.99 -1.06
N ASP A 48 9.80 1.66 -1.21
CA ASP A 48 8.53 0.93 -1.03
C ASP A 48 8.10 0.92 0.43
N ILE A 49 9.04 0.84 1.37
CA ILE A 49 8.78 0.92 2.81
C ILE A 49 8.29 2.31 3.17
N VAL A 50 8.97 3.35 2.66
CA VAL A 50 8.56 4.75 2.83
C VAL A 50 7.16 4.96 2.27
N GLN A 51 6.87 4.46 1.04
CA GLN A 51 5.56 4.59 0.43
C GLN A 51 4.47 3.88 1.25
N PHE A 52 4.75 2.68 1.76
CA PHE A 52 3.80 1.97 2.62
C PHE A 52 3.49 2.73 3.92
N CYS A 53 4.48 3.35 4.55
CA CYS A 53 4.24 4.21 5.69
C CYS A 53 3.41 5.45 5.33
N ILE A 54 3.61 6.03 4.15
CA ILE A 54 2.79 7.13 3.63
C ILE A 54 1.34 6.65 3.42
N ASP A 55 1.13 5.47 2.84
CA ASP A 55 -0.19 4.89 2.61
C ASP A 55 -0.94 4.68 3.94
N ILE A 56 -0.24 4.24 5.01
CA ILE A 56 -0.80 4.15 6.36
C ILE A 56 -1.29 5.51 6.87
N LEU A 57 -0.52 6.57 6.66
CA LEU A 57 -0.90 7.93 7.11
C LEU A 57 -2.15 8.45 6.40
N PHE A 58 -2.31 8.13 5.12
CA PHE A 58 -3.46 8.54 4.32
C PHE A 58 -4.64 7.57 4.38
N SER A 59 -4.49 6.41 5.01
CA SER A 59 -5.60 5.46 5.14
C SER A 59 -6.78 6.10 5.87
N ASP A 60 -7.99 5.88 5.36
CA ASP A 60 -9.22 6.35 5.96
C ASP A 60 -10.09 5.16 6.37
N ILE A 61 -10.56 5.14 7.60
CA ILE A 61 -11.42 4.08 8.11
C ILE A 61 -12.76 4.05 7.36
N THR A 62 -13.19 5.18 6.82
CA THR A 62 -14.45 5.27 6.07
C THR A 62 -14.42 4.52 4.75
N ASP A 63 -13.23 4.22 4.19
CA ASP A 63 -13.09 3.38 2.99
C ASP A 63 -13.48 1.92 3.27
N TYR A 64 -13.43 1.50 4.53
CA TYR A 64 -13.66 0.13 4.99
C TYR A 64 -15.03 -0.07 5.64
N ILE A 65 -15.77 0.99 5.90
CA ILE A 65 -17.04 0.96 6.62
C ILE A 65 -18.15 1.58 5.77
N ASP A 66 -19.24 0.86 5.56
CA ASP A 66 -20.48 1.46 5.11
C ASP A 66 -21.23 2.06 6.31
N VAL A 67 -21.06 3.37 6.47
CA VAL A 67 -21.65 4.13 7.59
C VAL A 67 -23.19 4.09 7.57
N LYS A 68 -23.81 3.99 6.37
CA LYS A 68 -25.28 3.96 6.25
C LYS A 68 -25.89 2.67 6.78
N HIS A 69 -25.20 1.56 6.53
CA HIS A 69 -25.67 0.24 6.92
C HIS A 69 -24.97 -0.29 8.18
N ASN A 70 -24.05 0.47 8.75
CA ASN A 70 -23.25 0.09 9.91
C ASN A 70 -22.55 -1.26 9.73
N MET A 71 -21.93 -1.47 8.57
CA MET A 71 -21.30 -2.73 8.17
C MET A 71 -19.88 -2.50 7.69
N ILE A 72 -19.01 -3.49 7.93
CA ILE A 72 -17.67 -3.52 7.34
C ILE A 72 -17.81 -3.96 5.88
N ASN A 73 -17.34 -3.15 4.94
CA ASN A 73 -17.37 -3.40 3.50
C ASN A 73 -15.98 -3.60 2.94
N LEU A 74 -15.50 -4.84 2.93
CA LEU A 74 -14.19 -5.20 2.35
C LEU A 74 -14.23 -5.41 0.83
N ALA A 75 -15.40 -5.36 0.22
CA ALA A 75 -15.57 -5.51 -1.23
C ALA A 75 -15.49 -4.18 -2.00
N SER A 76 -15.37 -3.06 -1.30
CA SER A 76 -15.21 -1.75 -1.93
C SER A 76 -13.89 -1.68 -2.71
N PRO A 77 -13.86 -1.09 -3.93
CA PRO A 77 -12.64 -0.88 -4.70
C PRO A 77 -11.64 0.09 -4.02
N LEU A 78 -12.06 0.83 -3.01
CA LEU A 78 -11.22 1.73 -2.22
C LEU A 78 -10.44 1.00 -1.12
N VAL A 79 -10.82 -0.25 -0.80
CA VAL A 79 -10.18 -1.04 0.25
C VAL A 79 -8.80 -1.50 -0.19
N ASP A 80 -7.76 -1.06 0.51
CA ASP A 80 -6.44 -1.67 0.44
C ASP A 80 -6.25 -2.66 1.60
N GLY A 81 -6.33 -3.95 1.28
CA GLY A 81 -6.17 -5.02 2.27
C GLY A 81 -4.82 -5.03 2.99
N ARG A 82 -3.78 -4.40 2.41
CA ARG A 82 -2.46 -4.26 3.04
C ARG A 82 -2.49 -3.34 4.26
N LEU A 83 -3.47 -2.45 4.31
CA LEU A 83 -3.66 -1.47 5.37
C LEU A 83 -4.65 -1.95 6.45
N ILE A 84 -4.95 -3.23 6.48
CA ILE A 84 -5.78 -3.82 7.51
C ILE A 84 -4.89 -4.54 8.52
N LYS A 85 -4.86 -4.05 9.76
CA LYS A 85 -4.14 -4.69 10.86
C LYS A 85 -4.90 -5.89 11.41
N LYS A 86 -6.22 -5.74 11.56
CA LYS A 86 -7.07 -6.80 12.11
C LYS A 86 -8.52 -6.61 11.65
N VAL A 87 -9.16 -7.73 11.35
CA VAL A 87 -10.62 -7.81 11.16
C VAL A 87 -11.16 -8.91 12.05
N SER A 88 -12.29 -8.66 12.68
CA SER A 88 -13.00 -9.63 13.49
C SER A 88 -14.48 -9.59 13.15
N PHE A 89 -15.06 -10.75 12.87
CA PHE A 89 -16.49 -10.94 12.64
C PHE A 89 -17.09 -11.77 13.78
N GLY A 90 -18.23 -11.31 14.35
CA GLY A 90 -18.86 -12.01 15.46
C GLY A 90 -20.09 -11.28 15.99
N LYS A 91 -20.26 -11.27 17.31
CA LYS A 91 -21.35 -10.49 17.95
C LYS A 91 -21.21 -8.99 17.66
N THR A 92 -19.99 -8.51 17.49
CA THR A 92 -19.64 -7.15 17.10
C THR A 92 -18.52 -7.26 16.07
N ASP A 93 -18.77 -6.78 14.87
CA ASP A 93 -17.76 -6.70 13.82
C ASP A 93 -16.81 -5.55 14.12
N SER A 94 -15.53 -5.78 13.95
CA SER A 94 -14.51 -4.77 14.18
C SER A 94 -13.41 -4.80 13.13
N ILE A 95 -12.90 -3.62 12.79
CA ILE A 95 -11.75 -3.43 11.91
C ILE A 95 -10.77 -2.50 12.60
N GLU A 96 -9.50 -2.84 12.51
CA GLU A 96 -8.39 -2.06 13.06
C GLU A 96 -7.39 -1.77 11.95
N LEU A 97 -7.07 -0.50 11.77
CA LEU A 97 -6.03 -0.03 10.86
C LEU A 97 -4.69 0.09 11.59
N PRO A 98 -3.56 0.14 10.86
CA PRO A 98 -2.25 0.35 11.46
C PRO A 98 -2.16 1.70 12.19
N ASP A 99 -1.25 1.77 13.14
CA ASP A 99 -1.00 2.98 13.92
C ASP A 99 -0.31 4.07 13.07
N LYS A 100 -1.05 5.13 12.78
CA LYS A 100 -0.57 6.30 12.04
C LYS A 100 0.57 7.04 12.75
N ILE A 101 0.53 7.07 14.08
CA ILE A 101 1.56 7.77 14.87
C ILE A 101 2.88 6.98 14.80
N ALA A 102 2.82 5.65 14.87
CA ALA A 102 4.00 4.80 14.69
C ALA A 102 4.61 4.97 13.29
N ALA A 103 3.79 4.98 12.23
CA ALA A 103 4.23 5.23 10.87
C ALA A 103 4.87 6.62 10.70
N LEU A 104 4.27 7.66 11.28
CA LEU A 104 4.81 9.02 11.24
C LEU A 104 6.14 9.13 11.98
N LYS A 105 6.25 8.48 13.13
CA LYS A 105 7.51 8.45 13.90
C LYS A 105 8.62 7.79 13.09
N TRP A 106 8.36 6.62 12.54
CA TRP A 106 9.31 5.91 11.70
C TRP A 106 9.77 6.75 10.50
N LEU A 107 8.83 7.35 9.76
CA LEU A 107 9.15 8.26 8.65
C LEU A 107 9.99 9.45 9.08
N SER A 108 9.76 9.99 10.27
CA SER A 108 10.54 11.13 10.78
C SER A 108 11.99 10.76 11.09
N GLU A 109 12.22 9.50 11.44
CA GLU A 109 13.55 8.96 11.74
C GLU A 109 14.31 8.50 10.48
N HIS A 110 13.58 8.25 9.37
CA HIS A 110 14.14 7.68 8.13
C HIS A 110 13.84 8.54 6.89
N MET A 111 13.86 9.86 7.06
CA MET A 111 13.59 10.80 5.96
C MET A 111 14.65 10.79 4.86
N ASP A 112 15.84 10.29 5.14
CA ASP A 112 16.93 10.10 4.20
C ASP A 112 16.60 9.06 3.12
N LEU A 113 15.79 8.06 3.45
CA LEU A 113 15.33 7.01 2.52
C LEU A 113 14.22 7.48 1.57
N ALA A 114 13.61 8.62 1.84
CA ALA A 114 12.49 9.13 1.06
C ALA A 114 12.97 9.90 -0.17
N THR A 115 12.27 9.72 -1.30
CA THR A 115 12.44 10.56 -2.48
C THR A 115 12.00 12.00 -2.20
N GLU A 116 12.42 12.96 -3.03
CA GLU A 116 12.04 14.37 -2.84
C GLU A 116 10.52 14.58 -2.93
N GLU A 117 9.84 13.83 -3.79
CA GLU A 117 8.37 13.85 -3.86
C GLU A 117 7.73 13.32 -2.58
N GLN A 118 8.24 12.22 -2.04
CA GLN A 118 7.77 11.66 -0.78
C GLN A 118 8.02 12.60 0.40
N LYS A 119 9.18 13.26 0.45
CA LYS A 119 9.50 14.28 1.46
C LYS A 119 8.50 15.43 1.43
N ALA A 120 8.18 15.94 0.24
CA ALA A 120 7.19 17.01 0.09
C ALA A 120 5.81 16.59 0.58
N ARG A 121 5.38 15.35 0.32
CA ARG A 121 4.12 14.78 0.81
C ARG A 121 4.10 14.69 2.34
N ILE A 122 5.17 14.17 2.94
CA ILE A 122 5.31 14.04 4.40
C ILE A 122 5.29 15.41 5.07
N GLU A 123 5.96 16.43 4.51
CA GLU A 123 5.92 17.79 5.03
C GLU A 123 4.53 18.41 4.96
N GLY A 124 3.80 18.15 3.89
CA GLY A 124 2.39 18.55 3.76
C GLY A 124 1.52 17.96 4.88
N ILE A 125 1.73 16.68 5.23
CA ILE A 125 1.03 16.01 6.35
C ILE A 125 1.39 16.67 7.68
N LYS A 126 2.68 16.84 7.96
CA LYS A 126 3.16 17.49 9.20
C LYS A 126 2.55 18.90 9.37
N SER A 127 2.48 19.66 8.28
CA SER A 127 1.88 20.98 8.26
C SER A 127 0.38 20.94 8.59
N ARG A 128 -0.38 20.03 8.01
CA ARG A 128 -1.81 19.83 8.31
C ARG A 128 -2.03 19.45 9.77
N ILE A 129 -1.32 18.46 10.29
CA ILE A 129 -1.40 18.05 11.70
C ILE A 129 -1.11 19.22 12.63
N LYS A 130 -0.10 20.03 12.33
CA LYS A 130 0.23 21.22 13.12
C LYS A 130 -0.86 22.30 13.07
N SER A 131 -1.48 22.47 11.92
CA SER A 131 -2.58 23.40 11.72
C SER A 131 -3.84 22.96 12.48
N ASP A 132 -4.20 21.69 12.39
CA ASP A 132 -5.35 21.11 13.08
C ASP A 132 -5.16 21.15 14.60
N LYS A 133 -3.96 20.85 15.09
CA LYS A 133 -3.63 20.97 16.52
C LYS A 133 -3.77 22.41 17.03
N ARG A 134 -3.32 23.40 16.23
CA ARG A 134 -3.52 24.82 16.58
C ARG A 134 -5.00 25.19 16.59
N ARG A 135 -5.79 24.71 15.63
CA ARG A 135 -7.23 24.97 15.59
C ARG A 135 -7.94 24.42 16.82
N LEU A 136 -7.68 23.15 17.18
CA LEU A 136 -8.22 22.51 18.37
C LEU A 136 -7.86 23.30 19.64
N THR A 137 -6.59 23.70 19.79
CA THR A 137 -6.15 24.48 20.95
C THR A 137 -6.86 25.85 21.03
N LEU A 138 -7.18 26.48 19.88
CA LEU A 138 -7.92 27.74 19.86
C LEU A 138 -9.40 27.52 20.18
N GLU A 139 -10.00 26.43 19.73
CA GLU A 139 -11.37 26.05 20.03
C GLU A 139 -11.53 25.73 21.53
N GLU A 140 -10.59 24.99 22.13
CA GLU A 140 -10.54 24.72 23.58
C GLU A 140 -10.46 26.03 24.39
N LYS A 141 -9.58 26.96 24.00
CA LYS A 141 -9.45 28.24 24.65
C LYS A 141 -10.69 29.13 24.51
N LYS A 142 -11.42 29.05 23.38
CA LYS A 142 -12.71 29.76 23.23
C LYS A 142 -13.76 29.17 24.14
N PHE A 143 -13.81 27.83 24.21
CA PHE A 143 -14.72 27.13 25.12
C PHE A 143 -14.51 27.52 26.59
N GLU A 144 -13.24 27.57 27.04
CA GLU A 144 -12.86 27.97 28.41
C GLU A 144 -13.23 29.44 28.70
N ARG A 145 -13.23 30.32 27.69
CA ARG A 145 -13.58 31.74 27.83
C ARG A 145 -15.09 32.03 27.79
N GLY A 146 -15.89 31.02 27.42
CA GLY A 146 -17.34 31.21 27.21
C GLY A 146 -17.72 32.05 26.00
N ASP A 147 -16.79 32.24 25.05
CA ASP A 147 -17.03 32.93 23.79
C ASP A 147 -17.73 32.00 22.81
N TRP A 148 -19.08 32.07 22.80
CA TRP A 148 -19.94 31.30 21.87
C TRP A 148 -20.30 32.12 20.66
#